data_2c305557e1a2844b959e51e8555abaa7
#
_entry.id   2c305557e1a2844b959e51e8555abaa7
#
_cell.length_a   1.000
_cell.length_b   1.000
_cell.length_c   1.000
_cell.angle_alpha   90.00
_cell.angle_beta   90.00
_cell.angle_gamma   90.00
#
_symmetry.space_group_name_H-M   'P 1'
#
loop_
_entity.id
_entity.type
_entity.pdbx_description
1 polymer ?
#
loop_
_entity_poly.entity_id
_entity_poly.type
_entity_poly.pdbx_seq_one_letter_code
_entity_poly.pdbx_strand_id
1 'polypeptide(L)'
;MATSAQLRKQILQGSWDSALAALYGADPAVLQRQRGRYAAALEQFELYFGPGRQVQVYSAPGRAELGGNHTDHQGGYGLAAAVTLDLVAVAARNTDGYVRVKSRGFNKLDVIDLATAEPQAGESTHSASLIRGIAEGFRAVGKQIGGFDAYTASDVLRGSGLSSSAAFEMSMASIWNEEYSTRLTPAELAGICQYAENTYFGKPSGLLDQLTSAVGGIIFADFAAPRTPKIEKLHADGLLPEGMFLCVTDTRGSHSELTGEFAAIRQEMEQVAACFGKPLLGQVEEDAFWAALPALRSRCPDRAVLRAIHYFEENARTLAQRDALYAKRFPVFARLVKQSGQASFALCQNVYCTADVRHQGLSVALALSQSILEGTEGAWRMQGGGFAGTIQAYVPGRLLGRYHEAIERVFGQGSCYVLRLREQGAVRVI
;
A
#
# COMPACT_ATOMS: atom_id res chain seq x y z
N MET A 1 6.38 -30.29 8.47
CA MET A 1 6.50 -29.32 7.34
C MET A 1 6.84 -30.10 6.08
N ALA A 2 6.31 -29.71 4.95
CA ALA A 2 6.55 -30.35 3.65
C ALA A 2 7.74 -29.71 2.91
N THR A 3 8.35 -30.44 2.00
CA THR A 3 9.40 -29.87 1.13
C THR A 3 8.77 -29.05 0.00
N SER A 4 9.57 -28.17 -0.58
CA SER A 4 9.17 -27.33 -1.73
C SER A 4 8.60 -28.19 -2.88
N ALA A 5 9.22 -29.32 -3.22
CA ALA A 5 8.73 -30.24 -4.25
C ALA A 5 7.38 -30.86 -3.89
N GLN A 6 7.18 -31.24 -2.63
CA GLN A 6 5.92 -31.80 -2.16
C GLN A 6 4.78 -30.76 -2.23
N LEU A 7 5.03 -29.53 -1.75
CA LEU A 7 4.06 -28.44 -1.82
C LEU A 7 3.73 -28.08 -3.26
N ARG A 8 4.74 -28.00 -4.15
CA ARG A 8 4.54 -27.75 -5.58
C ARG A 8 3.56 -28.76 -6.21
N LYS A 9 3.76 -30.05 -5.92
CA LYS A 9 2.86 -31.12 -6.39
C LYS A 9 1.44 -30.94 -5.87
N GLN A 10 1.28 -30.70 -4.57
CA GLN A 10 -0.02 -30.51 -3.92
C GLN A 10 -0.77 -29.29 -4.50
N ILE A 11 -0.08 -28.16 -4.71
CA ILE A 11 -0.67 -26.95 -5.28
C ILE A 11 -1.18 -27.20 -6.70
N LEU A 12 -0.36 -27.83 -7.56
CA LEU A 12 -0.76 -28.15 -8.94
C LEU A 12 -1.95 -29.11 -9.01
N GLN A 13 -2.09 -29.98 -8.01
CA GLN A 13 -3.23 -30.89 -7.86
C GLN A 13 -4.49 -30.25 -7.26
N GLY A 14 -4.43 -28.95 -6.86
CA GLY A 14 -5.55 -28.25 -6.28
C GLY A 14 -5.78 -28.48 -4.78
N SER A 15 -4.86 -29.16 -4.08
CA SER A 15 -4.99 -29.43 -2.64
C SER A 15 -5.09 -28.17 -1.78
N TRP A 16 -4.67 -27.01 -2.32
CA TRP A 16 -4.66 -25.73 -1.62
C TRP A 16 -5.69 -24.72 -2.15
N ASP A 17 -6.64 -25.18 -2.99
CA ASP A 17 -7.63 -24.31 -3.62
C ASP A 17 -8.51 -23.57 -2.62
N SER A 18 -8.87 -24.18 -1.50
CA SER A 18 -9.63 -23.50 -0.46
C SER A 18 -8.86 -22.31 0.14
N ALA A 19 -7.56 -22.49 0.41
CA ALA A 19 -6.71 -21.42 0.91
C ALA A 19 -6.51 -20.31 -0.14
N LEU A 20 -6.29 -20.70 -1.40
CA LEU A 20 -6.17 -19.75 -2.51
C LEU A 20 -7.48 -19.02 -2.78
N ALA A 21 -8.62 -19.71 -2.70
CA ALA A 21 -9.94 -19.10 -2.87
C ALA A 21 -10.23 -18.05 -1.78
N ALA A 22 -9.81 -18.30 -0.55
CA ALA A 22 -9.93 -17.34 0.55
C ALA A 22 -9.16 -16.03 0.27
N LEU A 23 -8.03 -16.11 -0.45
CA LEU A 23 -7.20 -14.95 -0.77
C LEU A 23 -7.63 -14.23 -2.05
N TYR A 24 -8.03 -14.99 -3.09
CA TYR A 24 -8.18 -14.46 -4.46
C TYR A 24 -9.60 -14.61 -5.04
N GLY A 25 -10.50 -15.28 -4.31
CA GLY A 25 -11.81 -15.65 -4.81
C GLY A 25 -11.83 -17.02 -5.50
N ALA A 26 -13.03 -17.60 -5.65
CA ALA A 26 -13.24 -18.99 -6.10
C ALA A 26 -13.36 -19.13 -7.63
N ASP A 27 -13.06 -18.10 -8.41
CA ASP A 27 -13.09 -18.17 -9.87
C ASP A 27 -12.04 -19.20 -10.38
N PRO A 28 -12.45 -20.21 -11.18
CA PRO A 28 -11.53 -21.26 -11.63
C PRO A 28 -10.32 -20.77 -12.41
N ALA A 29 -10.45 -19.72 -13.23
CA ALA A 29 -9.35 -19.17 -13.99
C ALA A 29 -8.35 -18.45 -13.07
N VAL A 30 -8.87 -17.75 -12.06
CA VAL A 30 -8.04 -17.12 -11.02
C VAL A 30 -7.29 -18.18 -10.22
N LEU A 31 -7.96 -19.24 -9.77
CA LEU A 31 -7.32 -20.34 -9.03
C LEU A 31 -6.23 -21.03 -9.87
N GLN A 32 -6.51 -21.31 -11.12
CA GLN A 32 -5.51 -21.92 -12.03
C GLN A 32 -4.28 -21.04 -12.19
N ARG A 33 -4.47 -19.73 -12.38
CA ARG A 33 -3.36 -18.74 -12.43
C ARG A 33 -2.55 -18.75 -11.14
N GLN A 34 -3.22 -18.75 -9.99
CA GLN A 34 -2.53 -18.70 -8.68
C GLN A 34 -1.78 -20.03 -8.41
N ARG A 35 -2.34 -21.18 -8.73
CA ARG A 35 -1.60 -22.46 -8.65
C ARG A 35 -0.29 -22.40 -9.43
N GLY A 36 -0.32 -21.92 -10.67
CA GLY A 36 0.89 -21.74 -11.49
C GLY A 36 1.90 -20.78 -10.86
N ARG A 37 1.42 -19.65 -10.32
CA ARG A 37 2.28 -18.63 -9.69
C ARG A 37 2.97 -19.16 -8.43
N TYR A 38 2.24 -19.82 -7.54
CA TYR A 38 2.80 -20.42 -6.32
C TYR A 38 3.75 -21.57 -6.62
N ALA A 39 3.40 -22.43 -7.60
CA ALA A 39 4.27 -23.53 -8.05
C ALA A 39 5.58 -23.00 -8.64
N ALA A 40 5.53 -21.93 -9.43
CA ALA A 40 6.72 -21.27 -9.97
C ALA A 40 7.59 -20.64 -8.85
N ALA A 41 6.99 -20.05 -7.81
CA ALA A 41 7.76 -19.50 -6.70
C ALA A 41 8.50 -20.61 -5.92
N LEU A 42 7.87 -21.76 -5.69
CA LEU A 42 8.49 -22.93 -5.06
C LEU A 42 9.64 -23.50 -5.89
N GLU A 43 9.49 -23.56 -7.21
CA GLU A 43 10.54 -24.01 -8.13
C GLU A 43 11.74 -23.06 -8.12
N GLN A 44 11.49 -21.76 -8.14
CA GLN A 44 12.54 -20.75 -8.08
C GLN A 44 13.27 -20.77 -6.72
N PHE A 45 12.57 -21.02 -5.62
CA PHE A 45 13.21 -21.21 -4.32
C PHE A 45 14.23 -22.36 -4.37
N GLU A 46 13.86 -23.53 -4.94
CA GLU A 46 14.78 -24.67 -5.10
C GLU A 46 15.99 -24.33 -5.96
N LEU A 47 15.78 -23.56 -7.03
CA LEU A 47 16.88 -23.16 -7.92
C LEU A 47 17.94 -22.32 -7.20
N TYR A 48 17.55 -21.43 -6.29
CA TYR A 48 18.47 -20.52 -5.61
C TYR A 48 19.02 -21.09 -4.29
N PHE A 49 18.23 -21.90 -3.58
CA PHE A 49 18.55 -22.33 -2.21
C PHE A 49 18.65 -23.84 -2.01
N GLY A 50 18.55 -24.59 -3.10
CA GLY A 50 18.68 -26.05 -3.14
C GLY A 50 17.39 -26.80 -2.87
N PRO A 51 17.32 -28.07 -3.37
CA PRO A 51 16.15 -28.93 -3.21
C PRO A 51 16.05 -29.55 -1.81
N GLY A 52 14.87 -30.12 -1.50
CA GLY A 52 14.65 -30.93 -0.29
C GLY A 52 14.48 -30.14 1.00
N ARG A 53 14.51 -28.81 0.95
CA ARG A 53 14.29 -27.97 2.14
C ARG A 53 12.81 -27.93 2.51
N GLN A 54 12.54 -27.99 3.80
CA GLN A 54 11.21 -27.69 4.35
C GLN A 54 10.96 -26.18 4.24
N VAL A 55 9.82 -25.82 3.65
CA VAL A 55 9.48 -24.41 3.38
C VAL A 55 8.06 -24.10 3.86
N GLN A 56 7.83 -22.81 4.06
CA GLN A 56 6.50 -22.23 4.24
C GLN A 56 6.27 -21.17 3.17
N VAL A 57 5.00 -20.91 2.85
CA VAL A 57 4.61 -19.96 1.81
C VAL A 57 3.76 -18.86 2.43
N TYR A 58 4.13 -17.63 2.14
CA TYR A 58 3.52 -16.42 2.67
C TYR A 58 2.93 -15.58 1.54
N SER A 59 1.92 -14.80 1.88
CA SER A 59 1.31 -13.84 0.97
C SER A 59 1.03 -12.54 1.71
N ALA A 60 1.54 -11.43 1.20
CA ALA A 60 1.31 -10.09 1.73
C ALA A 60 0.68 -9.20 0.66
N PRO A 61 -0.55 -8.65 0.89
CA PRO A 61 -1.26 -7.86 -0.10
C PRO A 61 -0.68 -6.47 -0.27
N GLY A 62 -0.85 -5.91 -1.48
CA GLY A 62 -0.84 -4.48 -1.69
C GLY A 62 -2.11 -3.83 -1.16
N ARG A 63 -2.18 -2.49 -1.25
CA ARG A 63 -3.34 -1.73 -0.77
C ARG A 63 -3.82 -0.69 -1.80
N ALA A 64 -5.12 -0.42 -1.81
CA ALA A 64 -5.72 0.75 -2.41
C ALA A 64 -6.08 1.76 -1.32
N GLU A 65 -5.70 3.04 -1.50
CA GLU A 65 -6.09 4.13 -0.62
C GLU A 65 -7.49 4.61 -0.99
N LEU A 66 -8.47 4.44 -0.12
CA LEU A 66 -9.86 4.80 -0.40
C LEU A 66 -10.19 6.23 0.01
N GLY A 67 -9.47 6.78 0.99
CA GLY A 67 -9.63 8.14 1.52
C GLY A 67 -8.52 8.51 2.49
N GLY A 68 -8.44 9.80 2.84
CA GLY A 68 -7.42 10.30 3.76
C GLY A 68 -6.08 10.57 3.08
N ASN A 69 -6.13 11.15 1.89
CA ASN A 69 -4.92 11.46 1.14
C ASN A 69 -4.06 12.51 1.89
N HIS A 70 -2.85 12.12 2.31
CA HIS A 70 -1.90 12.95 3.06
C HIS A 70 -2.40 13.47 4.43
N THR A 71 -3.33 12.76 5.07
CA THR A 71 -3.83 13.12 6.41
C THR A 71 -3.13 12.37 7.53
N ASP A 72 -2.66 11.15 7.30
CA ASP A 72 -2.06 10.24 8.28
C ASP A 72 -0.81 10.82 8.95
N HIS A 73 0.10 11.41 8.18
CA HIS A 73 1.32 12.04 8.70
C HIS A 73 1.07 13.39 9.44
N GLN A 74 -0.18 13.88 9.42
CA GLN A 74 -0.63 15.07 10.15
C GLN A 74 -1.53 14.74 11.35
N GLY A 75 -1.68 13.46 11.70
CA GLY A 75 -2.53 13.02 12.81
C GLY A 75 -4.01 12.96 12.46
N GLY A 76 -4.36 12.82 11.20
CA GLY A 76 -5.72 12.70 10.70
C GLY A 76 -6.19 11.25 10.51
N TYR A 77 -7.22 11.07 9.71
CA TYR A 77 -7.82 9.77 9.40
C TYR A 77 -7.33 9.21 8.08
N GLY A 78 -7.16 7.88 8.01
CA GLY A 78 -6.87 7.14 6.79
C GLY A 78 -7.89 6.05 6.55
N LEU A 79 -8.24 5.81 5.28
CA LEU A 79 -9.13 4.74 4.85
C LEU A 79 -8.49 4.00 3.68
N ALA A 80 -8.19 2.72 3.84
CA ALA A 80 -7.53 1.94 2.82
C ALA A 80 -8.02 0.49 2.81
N ALA A 81 -7.86 -0.20 1.69
CA ALA A 81 -8.27 -1.58 1.50
C ALA A 81 -7.13 -2.46 1.01
N ALA A 82 -6.98 -3.64 1.57
CA ALA A 82 -6.12 -4.67 1.01
C ALA A 82 -6.71 -5.20 -0.30
N VAL A 83 -5.84 -5.47 -1.27
CA VAL A 83 -6.24 -5.92 -2.61
C VAL A 83 -5.63 -7.28 -2.96
N THR A 84 -6.19 -7.94 -3.98
CA THR A 84 -5.75 -9.28 -4.38
C THR A 84 -4.41 -9.31 -5.13
N LEU A 85 -3.85 -8.15 -5.51
CA LEU A 85 -2.45 -8.09 -5.93
C LEU A 85 -1.56 -8.17 -4.69
N ASP A 86 -0.66 -9.14 -4.68
CA ASP A 86 0.18 -9.42 -3.51
C ASP A 86 1.61 -9.80 -3.88
N LEU A 87 2.42 -9.93 -2.85
CA LEU A 87 3.73 -10.54 -2.90
C LEU A 87 3.63 -11.94 -2.26
N VAL A 88 4.02 -12.96 -3.03
CA VAL A 88 4.21 -14.33 -2.54
C VAL A 88 5.66 -14.53 -2.16
N ALA A 89 5.92 -15.08 -0.96
CA ALA A 89 7.25 -15.48 -0.52
C ALA A 89 7.27 -16.96 -0.17
N VAL A 90 8.30 -17.67 -0.61
CA VAL A 90 8.64 -19.03 -0.16
C VAL A 90 9.86 -18.89 0.74
N ALA A 91 9.79 -19.37 1.98
CA ALA A 91 10.86 -19.19 2.96
C ALA A 91 11.20 -20.48 3.71
N ALA A 92 12.45 -20.60 4.09
CA ALA A 92 12.97 -21.65 4.96
C ALA A 92 13.95 -21.08 5.97
N ARG A 93 13.86 -21.48 7.24
CA ARG A 93 14.85 -21.13 8.27
C ARG A 93 16.23 -21.65 7.90
N ASN A 94 17.24 -20.92 8.33
CA ASN A 94 18.62 -21.39 8.37
C ASN A 94 19.22 -21.16 9.77
N THR A 95 20.44 -21.62 9.98
CA THR A 95 21.11 -21.58 11.29
C THR A 95 22.43 -20.79 11.26
N ASP A 96 22.72 -20.14 10.14
CA ASP A 96 24.01 -19.45 9.94
C ASP A 96 23.96 -17.94 10.24
N GLY A 97 22.80 -17.43 10.68
CA GLY A 97 22.65 -16.04 11.09
C GLY A 97 22.49 -15.04 9.95
N TYR A 98 22.30 -15.50 8.72
CA TYR A 98 22.09 -14.65 7.56
C TYR A 98 20.64 -14.66 7.10
N VAL A 99 20.18 -13.55 6.56
CA VAL A 99 18.96 -13.50 5.74
C VAL A 99 19.34 -13.34 4.28
N ARG A 100 18.84 -14.25 3.44
CA ARG A 100 19.07 -14.19 2.00
C ARG A 100 17.73 -14.12 1.28
N VAL A 101 17.55 -13.07 0.48
CA VAL A 101 16.30 -12.87 -0.25
C VAL A 101 16.59 -12.70 -1.74
N LYS A 102 16.00 -13.58 -2.54
CA LYS A 102 15.98 -13.45 -4.00
C LYS A 102 14.62 -13.00 -4.45
N SER A 103 14.54 -11.84 -5.08
CA SER A 103 13.29 -11.28 -5.59
C SER A 103 13.18 -11.42 -7.09
N ARG A 104 12.01 -11.82 -7.58
CA ARG A 104 11.72 -11.90 -9.03
C ARG A 104 11.96 -10.56 -9.70
N GLY A 105 12.69 -10.57 -10.83
CA GLY A 105 13.00 -9.37 -11.60
C GLY A 105 14.19 -8.56 -11.11
N PHE A 106 14.91 -9.02 -10.07
CA PHE A 106 16.17 -8.44 -9.63
C PHE A 106 17.32 -9.42 -9.84
N ASN A 107 18.46 -8.93 -10.33
CA ASN A 107 19.63 -9.76 -10.55
C ASN A 107 20.35 -10.07 -9.23
N LYS A 108 20.38 -9.15 -8.29
CA LYS A 108 21.09 -9.26 -7.02
C LYS A 108 20.33 -10.15 -6.04
N LEU A 109 21.05 -10.97 -5.30
CA LEU A 109 20.62 -11.63 -4.07
C LEU A 109 20.92 -10.67 -2.90
N ASP A 110 19.90 -10.31 -2.12
CA ASP A 110 20.13 -9.58 -0.87
C ASP A 110 20.66 -10.56 0.18
N VAL A 111 21.78 -10.21 0.81
CA VAL A 111 22.41 -11.01 1.87
C VAL A 111 22.66 -10.08 3.06
N ILE A 112 21.98 -10.34 4.17
CA ILE A 112 22.04 -9.53 5.38
C ILE A 112 22.60 -10.38 6.52
N ASP A 113 23.74 -9.94 7.07
CA ASP A 113 24.27 -10.48 8.30
C ASP A 113 23.49 -9.90 9.49
N LEU A 114 22.83 -10.76 10.24
CA LEU A 114 22.06 -10.37 11.41
C LEU A 114 22.95 -9.95 12.60
N ALA A 115 24.24 -10.22 12.58
CA ALA A 115 25.16 -9.70 13.60
C ALA A 115 25.39 -8.18 13.44
N THR A 116 25.12 -7.62 12.25
CA THR A 116 25.31 -6.20 11.94
C THR A 116 24.00 -5.46 12.00
N ALA A 117 23.79 -4.67 13.05
CA ALA A 117 22.55 -3.92 13.31
C ALA A 117 22.49 -2.58 12.55
N GLU A 118 23.63 -1.90 12.46
CA GLU A 118 23.73 -0.54 11.95
C GLU A 118 23.38 -0.44 10.46
N PRO A 119 22.76 0.68 10.02
CA PRO A 119 22.59 0.97 8.60
C PRO A 119 23.93 0.92 7.86
N GLN A 120 23.99 0.21 6.74
CA GLN A 120 25.22 0.05 5.98
C GLN A 120 25.31 1.11 4.88
N ALA A 121 26.53 1.63 4.66
CA ALA A 121 26.79 2.54 3.57
C ALA A 121 26.42 1.88 2.22
N GLY A 122 25.63 2.59 1.40
CA GLY A 122 25.17 2.10 0.09
C GLY A 122 23.95 1.16 0.12
N GLU A 123 23.38 0.83 1.29
CA GLU A 123 22.11 0.09 1.38
C GLU A 123 20.86 1.00 1.34
N SER A 124 21.01 2.30 1.63
CA SER A 124 19.88 3.25 1.57
C SER A 124 19.15 3.14 0.22
N THR A 125 17.81 3.15 0.26
CA THR A 125 16.92 2.97 -0.90
C THR A 125 16.94 1.57 -1.56
N HIS A 126 17.57 0.58 -0.92
CA HIS A 126 17.59 -0.81 -1.37
C HIS A 126 16.82 -1.74 -0.41
N SER A 127 16.33 -2.87 -0.92
CA SER A 127 15.62 -3.89 -0.12
C SER A 127 16.42 -4.40 1.07
N ALA A 128 17.75 -4.45 0.97
CA ALA A 128 18.65 -4.87 2.06
C ALA A 128 18.48 -3.99 3.31
N SER A 129 18.35 -2.66 3.15
CA SER A 129 18.13 -1.76 4.27
C SER A 129 16.78 -2.00 4.97
N LEU A 130 15.72 -2.29 4.22
CA LEU A 130 14.42 -2.65 4.80
C LEU A 130 14.52 -3.93 5.63
N ILE A 131 15.15 -4.98 5.09
CA ILE A 131 15.33 -6.26 5.80
C ILE A 131 16.10 -6.04 7.10
N ARG A 132 17.21 -5.29 7.05
CA ARG A 132 18.02 -4.94 8.23
C ARG A 132 17.22 -4.15 9.25
N GLY A 133 16.50 -3.11 8.82
CA GLY A 133 15.66 -2.28 9.68
C GLY A 133 14.53 -3.06 10.35
N ILE A 134 13.90 -4.00 9.65
CA ILE A 134 12.88 -4.89 10.23
C ILE A 134 13.51 -5.79 11.29
N ALA A 135 14.69 -6.38 11.03
CA ALA A 135 15.41 -7.21 12.00
C ALA A 135 15.69 -6.43 13.30
N GLU A 136 16.17 -5.19 13.17
CA GLU A 136 16.42 -4.33 14.33
C GLU A 136 15.13 -3.91 15.04
N GLY A 137 14.05 -3.68 14.31
CA GLY A 137 12.73 -3.42 14.89
C GLY A 137 12.25 -4.57 15.78
N PHE A 138 12.44 -5.82 15.36
CA PHE A 138 12.15 -7.00 16.20
C PHE A 138 13.02 -7.03 17.46
N ARG A 139 14.30 -6.73 17.35
CA ARG A 139 15.23 -6.69 18.50
C ARG A 139 14.88 -5.58 19.47
N ALA A 140 14.53 -4.40 18.95
CA ALA A 140 14.13 -3.24 19.75
C ALA A 140 12.90 -3.51 20.63
N VAL A 141 11.99 -4.41 20.19
CA VAL A 141 10.84 -4.88 20.98
C VAL A 141 11.14 -6.17 21.76
N GLY A 142 12.40 -6.54 21.92
CA GLY A 142 12.86 -7.67 22.74
C GLY A 142 12.60 -9.06 22.14
N LYS A 143 12.37 -9.16 20.83
CA LYS A 143 12.16 -10.45 20.17
C LYS A 143 13.45 -11.06 19.64
N GLN A 144 13.62 -12.36 19.86
CA GLN A 144 14.72 -13.11 19.28
C GLN A 144 14.30 -13.61 17.88
N ILE A 145 15.16 -13.33 16.92
CA ILE A 145 15.01 -13.75 15.52
C ILE A 145 16.30 -14.40 15.03
N GLY A 146 16.23 -15.14 13.94
CA GLY A 146 17.37 -15.77 13.29
C GLY A 146 17.27 -15.70 11.78
N GLY A 147 18.18 -16.38 11.08
CA GLY A 147 18.28 -16.32 9.62
C GLY A 147 17.21 -17.12 8.90
N PHE A 148 16.94 -16.71 7.66
CA PHE A 148 16.14 -17.45 6.71
C PHE A 148 16.60 -17.19 5.27
N ASP A 149 16.24 -18.11 4.38
CA ASP A 149 16.38 -17.93 2.94
C ASP A 149 14.98 -17.79 2.33
N ALA A 150 14.76 -16.81 1.46
CA ALA A 150 13.47 -16.59 0.83
C ALA A 150 13.57 -16.24 -0.66
N TYR A 151 12.61 -16.77 -1.43
CA TYR A 151 12.34 -16.30 -2.78
C TYR A 151 11.02 -15.53 -2.79
N THR A 152 11.00 -14.35 -3.41
CA THR A 152 9.80 -13.51 -3.48
C THR A 152 9.37 -13.23 -4.91
N ALA A 153 8.05 -13.25 -5.15
CA ALA A 153 7.44 -12.93 -6.44
C ALA A 153 6.24 -11.99 -6.24
N SER A 154 6.40 -10.72 -6.61
CA SER A 154 5.36 -9.71 -6.46
C SER A 154 4.55 -9.54 -7.76
N ASP A 155 3.23 -9.46 -7.61
CA ASP A 155 2.30 -8.92 -8.60
C ASP A 155 1.86 -7.49 -8.22
N VAL A 156 2.26 -6.99 -7.03
CA VAL A 156 2.10 -5.58 -6.67
C VAL A 156 3.08 -4.76 -7.50
N LEU A 157 2.55 -3.87 -8.29
CA LEU A 157 3.33 -3.04 -9.20
C LEU A 157 4.21 -2.05 -8.44
N ARG A 158 5.44 -1.90 -8.88
CA ARG A 158 6.34 -0.89 -8.33
C ARG A 158 5.96 0.50 -8.86
N GLY A 159 6.05 1.49 -7.98
CA GLY A 159 5.73 2.85 -8.34
C GLY A 159 4.27 3.09 -8.71
N SER A 160 3.40 2.09 -8.51
CA SER A 160 1.98 2.16 -8.86
C SER A 160 1.09 2.75 -7.77
N GLY A 161 1.66 3.21 -6.66
CA GLY A 161 0.82 3.65 -5.54
C GLY A 161 0.02 2.52 -4.85
N LEU A 162 0.30 1.24 -5.15
CA LEU A 162 -0.31 0.06 -4.48
C LEU A 162 0.54 -0.48 -3.31
N SER A 163 1.57 0.26 -2.90
CA SER A 163 2.46 -0.05 -1.77
C SER A 163 3.19 -1.39 -1.88
N SER A 164 3.96 -1.56 -2.96
CA SER A 164 4.82 -2.72 -3.11
C SER A 164 5.90 -2.83 -2.03
N SER A 165 6.38 -1.69 -1.47
CA SER A 165 7.30 -1.68 -0.33
C SER A 165 6.64 -2.28 0.91
N ALA A 166 5.44 -1.83 1.29
CA ALA A 166 4.73 -2.34 2.46
C ALA A 166 4.41 -3.83 2.34
N ALA A 167 4.02 -4.32 1.14
CA ALA A 167 3.82 -5.74 0.90
C ALA A 167 5.11 -6.56 1.08
N PHE A 168 6.25 -6.03 0.63
CA PHE A 168 7.56 -6.66 0.83
C PHE A 168 7.96 -6.67 2.31
N GLU A 169 7.88 -5.53 2.99
CA GLU A 169 8.19 -5.37 4.40
C GLU A 169 7.33 -6.31 5.26
N MET A 170 6.01 -6.31 5.04
CA MET A 170 5.09 -7.18 5.76
C MET A 170 5.35 -8.66 5.49
N SER A 171 5.80 -9.02 4.28
CA SER A 171 6.21 -10.39 3.97
C SER A 171 7.42 -10.81 4.81
N MET A 172 8.46 -9.97 4.89
CA MET A 172 9.66 -10.24 5.71
C MET A 172 9.31 -10.31 7.20
N ALA A 173 8.52 -9.37 7.70
CA ALA A 173 8.07 -9.34 9.09
C ALA A 173 7.22 -10.58 9.44
N SER A 174 6.33 -11.01 8.53
CA SER A 174 5.50 -12.21 8.72
C SER A 174 6.34 -13.49 8.77
N ILE A 175 7.39 -13.61 7.95
CA ILE A 175 8.32 -14.74 8.01
C ILE A 175 8.95 -14.83 9.40
N TRP A 176 9.50 -13.73 9.92
CA TRP A 176 10.08 -13.73 11.26
C TRP A 176 9.05 -14.03 12.35
N ASN A 177 7.86 -13.41 12.26
CA ASN A 177 6.81 -13.60 13.26
C ASN A 177 6.39 -15.07 13.40
N GLU A 178 6.20 -15.75 12.27
CA GLU A 178 5.78 -17.14 12.21
C GLU A 178 6.93 -18.11 12.50
N GLU A 179 8.06 -17.96 11.80
CA GLU A 179 9.19 -18.88 11.90
C GLU A 179 9.83 -18.87 13.29
N TYR A 180 9.87 -17.71 13.94
CA TYR A 180 10.50 -17.54 15.27
C TYR A 180 9.46 -17.37 16.39
N SER A 181 8.17 -17.55 16.10
CA SER A 181 7.06 -17.52 17.07
C SER A 181 7.10 -16.26 17.95
N THR A 182 7.36 -15.10 17.35
CA THR A 182 7.50 -13.84 18.10
C THR A 182 6.16 -13.33 18.64
N ARG A 183 5.04 -13.79 18.06
CA ARG A 183 3.65 -13.49 18.49
C ARG A 183 3.32 -12.00 18.54
N LEU A 184 3.89 -11.22 17.62
CA LEU A 184 3.51 -9.83 17.46
C LEU A 184 2.17 -9.73 16.71
N THR A 185 1.38 -8.75 17.09
CA THR A 185 0.13 -8.42 16.40
C THR A 185 0.40 -7.80 15.03
N PRO A 186 -0.58 -7.81 14.10
CA PRO A 186 -0.43 -7.14 12.81
C PRO A 186 -0.04 -5.66 12.92
N ALA A 187 -0.58 -4.93 13.91
CA ALA A 187 -0.27 -3.52 14.13
C ALA A 187 1.18 -3.31 14.61
N GLU A 188 1.68 -4.18 15.50
CA GLU A 188 3.08 -4.12 15.94
C GLU A 188 4.04 -4.43 14.79
N LEU A 189 3.73 -5.42 13.95
CA LEU A 189 4.52 -5.72 12.75
C LEU A 189 4.53 -4.53 11.78
N ALA A 190 3.38 -3.89 11.55
CA ALA A 190 3.29 -2.70 10.71
C ALA A 190 4.17 -1.56 11.25
N GLY A 191 4.19 -1.35 12.57
CA GLY A 191 5.05 -0.35 13.23
C GLY A 191 6.54 -0.63 13.04
N ILE A 192 6.95 -1.90 13.12
CA ILE A 192 8.34 -2.32 12.83
C ILE A 192 8.70 -2.04 11.36
N CYS A 193 7.80 -2.34 10.42
CA CYS A 193 8.02 -2.09 9.00
C CYS A 193 8.15 -0.59 8.70
N GLN A 194 7.26 0.24 9.26
CA GLN A 194 7.38 1.70 9.12
C GLN A 194 8.70 2.22 9.70
N TYR A 195 9.12 1.73 10.86
CA TYR A 195 10.43 2.08 11.44
C TYR A 195 11.57 1.78 10.46
N ALA A 196 11.55 0.61 9.82
CA ALA A 196 12.55 0.23 8.84
C ALA A 196 12.54 1.15 7.61
N GLU A 197 11.34 1.48 7.09
CA GLU A 197 11.20 2.38 5.93
C GLU A 197 11.70 3.79 6.26
N ASN A 198 11.36 4.32 7.43
CA ASN A 198 11.73 5.67 7.81
C ASN A 198 13.21 5.81 8.21
N THR A 199 13.76 4.82 8.95
CA THR A 199 15.09 4.94 9.58
C THR A 199 16.20 4.33 8.70
N TYR A 200 15.94 3.19 8.06
CA TYR A 200 16.96 2.45 7.29
C TYR A 200 16.86 2.71 5.79
N PHE A 201 15.66 2.74 5.24
CA PHE A 201 15.47 3.01 3.82
C PHE A 201 15.54 4.52 3.51
N GLY A 202 15.18 5.37 4.48
CA GLY A 202 15.27 6.83 4.36
C GLY A 202 14.06 7.49 3.71
N LYS A 203 12.90 6.81 3.65
CA LYS A 203 11.65 7.36 3.13
C LYS A 203 10.70 7.67 4.28
N PRO A 204 10.38 8.96 4.55
CA PRO A 204 9.44 9.36 5.61
C PRO A 204 8.00 9.02 5.20
N SER A 205 7.55 7.81 5.49
CA SER A 205 6.19 7.34 5.19
C SER A 205 5.26 7.38 6.41
N GLY A 206 3.95 7.49 6.16
CA GLY A 206 2.90 7.19 7.12
C GLY A 206 2.81 5.69 7.42
N LEU A 207 1.90 5.31 8.31
CA LEU A 207 1.75 3.92 8.76
C LEU A 207 0.61 3.18 8.02
N LEU A 208 -0.24 3.89 7.28
CA LEU A 208 -1.48 3.35 6.69
C LEU A 208 -1.22 2.17 5.75
N ASP A 209 -0.14 2.23 4.98
CA ASP A 209 0.24 1.24 3.99
C ASP A 209 0.55 -0.11 4.64
N GLN A 210 1.44 -0.10 5.62
CA GLN A 210 1.86 -1.28 6.37
C GLN A 210 0.69 -1.85 7.18
N LEU A 211 -0.12 -0.99 7.83
CA LEU A 211 -1.31 -1.42 8.57
C LEU A 211 -2.30 -2.14 7.66
N THR A 212 -2.57 -1.59 6.47
CA THR A 212 -3.52 -2.21 5.54
C THR A 212 -3.03 -3.56 5.05
N SER A 213 -1.75 -3.65 4.68
CA SER A 213 -1.13 -4.92 4.27
C SER A 213 -1.11 -5.94 5.42
N ALA A 214 -0.92 -5.49 6.67
CA ALA A 214 -0.88 -6.36 7.85
C ALA A 214 -2.24 -6.91 8.25
N VAL A 215 -3.28 -6.05 8.29
CA VAL A 215 -4.60 -6.36 8.86
C VAL A 215 -5.55 -6.96 7.82
N GLY A 216 -5.45 -6.51 6.56
CA GLY A 216 -6.39 -6.91 5.50
C GLY A 216 -7.78 -6.28 5.64
N GLY A 217 -8.67 -6.59 4.72
CA GLY A 217 -10.00 -5.99 4.65
C GLY A 217 -9.95 -4.52 4.25
N ILE A 218 -10.92 -3.75 4.69
CA ILE A 218 -10.86 -2.28 4.67
C ILE A 218 -10.53 -1.83 6.09
N ILE A 219 -9.55 -0.96 6.23
CA ILE A 219 -9.22 -0.36 7.51
C ILE A 219 -9.52 1.13 7.50
N PHE A 220 -10.12 1.60 8.57
CA PHE A 220 -10.14 3.01 8.96
C PHE A 220 -9.17 3.18 10.12
N ALA A 221 -8.26 4.13 10.02
CA ALA A 221 -7.25 4.39 11.04
C ALA A 221 -7.29 5.84 11.49
N ASP A 222 -7.29 6.06 12.80
CA ASP A 222 -7.18 7.37 13.45
C ASP A 222 -5.75 7.55 13.96
N PHE A 223 -5.04 8.49 13.36
CA PHE A 223 -3.63 8.79 13.67
C PHE A 223 -3.45 9.95 14.66
N ALA A 224 -4.47 10.33 15.42
CA ALA A 224 -4.32 11.32 16.49
C ALA A 224 -3.19 10.95 17.48
N ALA A 225 -2.96 9.65 17.69
CA ALA A 225 -1.77 9.10 18.33
C ALA A 225 -0.94 8.34 17.30
N PRO A 226 0.01 8.98 16.57
CA PRO A 226 0.65 8.38 15.40
C PRO A 226 1.39 7.05 15.63
N ARG A 227 1.90 6.84 16.85
CA ARG A 227 2.60 5.59 17.23
C ARG A 227 1.67 4.45 17.60
N THR A 228 0.43 4.74 17.97
CA THR A 228 -0.59 3.79 18.42
C THR A 228 -1.94 4.17 17.84
N PRO A 229 -2.11 4.15 16.51
CA PRO A 229 -3.36 4.56 15.87
C PRO A 229 -4.51 3.64 16.31
N LYS A 230 -5.70 4.20 16.39
CA LYS A 230 -6.92 3.40 16.57
C LYS A 230 -7.32 2.85 15.21
N ILE A 231 -7.52 1.54 15.14
CA ILE A 231 -7.81 0.82 13.90
C ILE A 231 -9.20 0.21 13.99
N GLU A 232 -10.04 0.51 13.02
CA GLU A 232 -11.33 -0.15 12.80
C GLU A 232 -11.24 -0.94 11.50
N LYS A 233 -11.49 -2.25 11.59
CA LYS A 233 -11.57 -3.12 10.40
C LYS A 233 -13.01 -3.20 9.94
N LEU A 234 -13.26 -2.86 8.67
CA LEU A 234 -14.50 -3.11 7.97
C LEU A 234 -14.31 -4.37 7.12
N HIS A 235 -15.30 -5.26 7.14
CA HIS A 235 -15.28 -6.42 6.25
C HIS A 235 -15.41 -5.98 4.80
N ALA A 236 -14.54 -6.51 3.94
CA ALA A 236 -14.51 -6.15 2.53
C ALA A 236 -15.72 -6.68 1.74
N ASP A 237 -16.34 -7.75 2.22
CA ASP A 237 -17.44 -8.42 1.55
C ASP A 237 -18.70 -7.55 1.49
N GLY A 238 -19.22 -7.36 0.28
CA GLY A 238 -20.46 -6.63 0.04
C GLY A 238 -20.39 -5.11 0.23
N LEU A 239 -19.19 -4.53 0.36
CA LEU A 239 -19.03 -3.07 0.43
C LEU A 239 -19.06 -2.40 -0.94
N LEU A 240 -18.58 -3.07 -1.97
CA LEU A 240 -18.84 -2.67 -3.33
C LEU A 240 -20.13 -3.34 -3.81
N PRO A 241 -21.03 -2.60 -4.46
CA PRO A 241 -22.23 -3.18 -5.06
C PRO A 241 -21.89 -4.30 -6.04
N GLU A 242 -22.78 -5.27 -6.19
CA GLU A 242 -22.65 -6.28 -7.23
C GLU A 242 -22.51 -5.61 -8.61
N GLY A 243 -21.57 -6.07 -9.40
CA GLY A 243 -21.27 -5.48 -10.70
C GLY A 243 -20.49 -4.16 -10.66
N MET A 244 -20.00 -3.72 -9.50
CA MET A 244 -19.04 -2.60 -9.39
C MET A 244 -17.62 -3.13 -9.24
N PHE A 245 -16.69 -2.60 -10.03
CA PHE A 245 -15.31 -3.03 -10.07
C PHE A 245 -14.37 -1.90 -9.66
N LEU A 246 -13.39 -2.19 -8.80
CA LEU A 246 -12.28 -1.29 -8.53
C LEU A 246 -11.21 -1.51 -9.61
N CYS A 247 -10.98 -0.49 -10.42
CA CYS A 247 -9.91 -0.48 -11.42
C CYS A 247 -8.79 0.45 -10.96
N VAL A 248 -7.55 0.01 -11.14
CA VAL A 248 -6.36 0.85 -10.94
C VAL A 248 -5.64 0.98 -12.27
N THR A 249 -5.37 2.23 -12.68
CA THR A 249 -4.64 2.53 -13.91
C THR A 249 -3.22 2.94 -13.59
N ASP A 250 -2.25 2.20 -14.11
CA ASP A 250 -0.84 2.57 -14.10
C ASP A 250 -0.57 3.54 -15.26
N THR A 251 -0.26 4.79 -14.93
CA THR A 251 0.01 5.84 -15.93
C THR A 251 1.44 5.80 -16.48
N ARG A 252 2.23 4.78 -16.11
CA ARG A 252 3.63 4.60 -16.49
C ARG A 252 4.55 5.75 -16.07
N GLY A 253 4.08 6.64 -15.18
CA GLY A 253 4.89 7.71 -14.61
C GLY A 253 5.87 7.18 -13.56
N SER A 254 7.03 7.86 -13.43
CA SER A 254 8.05 7.51 -12.43
C SER A 254 8.06 8.50 -11.27
N HIS A 255 8.26 7.99 -10.05
CA HIS A 255 8.43 8.80 -8.83
C HIS A 255 9.90 9.16 -8.54
N SER A 256 10.86 8.71 -9.35
CA SER A 256 12.30 8.75 -9.01
C SER A 256 12.86 10.15 -8.76
N GLU A 257 12.28 11.19 -9.35
CA GLU A 257 12.74 12.57 -9.23
C GLU A 257 11.78 13.47 -8.43
N LEU A 258 10.73 12.89 -7.83
CA LEU A 258 9.64 13.63 -7.20
C LEU A 258 9.69 13.63 -5.66
N THR A 259 10.77 13.12 -5.06
CA THR A 259 10.93 13.04 -3.59
C THR A 259 10.78 14.41 -2.91
N GLY A 260 11.26 15.48 -3.55
CA GLY A 260 11.11 16.85 -3.04
C GLY A 260 9.66 17.32 -2.98
N GLU A 261 8.84 16.97 -3.98
CA GLU A 261 7.41 17.32 -4.01
C GLU A 261 6.62 16.60 -2.93
N PHE A 262 6.92 15.30 -2.68
CA PHE A 262 6.34 14.55 -1.57
C PHE A 262 6.70 15.15 -0.21
N ALA A 263 7.97 15.46 0.00
CA ALA A 263 8.45 16.08 1.24
C ALA A 263 7.78 17.45 1.48
N ALA A 264 7.60 18.24 0.41
CA ALA A 264 6.98 19.55 0.48
C ALA A 264 5.52 19.51 0.96
N ILE A 265 4.75 18.45 0.68
CA ILE A 265 3.37 18.35 1.20
C ILE A 265 3.39 18.35 2.72
N ARG A 266 4.18 17.48 3.32
CA ARG A 266 4.30 17.36 4.77
C ARG A 266 4.85 18.64 5.39
N GLN A 267 5.95 19.17 4.86
CA GLN A 267 6.62 20.36 5.37
C GLN A 267 5.70 21.59 5.35
N GLU A 268 4.95 21.79 4.28
CA GLU A 268 4.02 22.92 4.15
C GLU A 268 2.85 22.83 5.13
N MET A 269 2.32 21.63 5.37
CA MET A 269 1.30 21.41 6.40
C MET A 269 1.85 21.67 7.81
N GLU A 270 3.06 21.19 8.11
CA GLU A 270 3.75 21.44 9.38
C GLU A 270 4.06 22.93 9.57
N GLN A 271 4.40 23.66 8.50
CA GLN A 271 4.62 25.10 8.53
C GLN A 271 3.36 25.86 8.98
N VAL A 272 2.19 25.46 8.50
CA VAL A 272 0.91 26.05 8.94
C VAL A 272 0.60 25.69 10.40
N ALA A 273 0.80 24.42 10.79
CA ALA A 273 0.61 23.99 12.18
C ALA A 273 1.51 24.75 13.17
N ALA A 274 2.74 25.04 12.78
CA ALA A 274 3.70 25.82 13.57
C ALA A 274 3.21 27.25 13.84
N CYS A 275 2.35 27.84 12.99
CA CYS A 275 1.73 29.14 13.26
C CYS A 275 0.82 29.13 14.48
N PHE A 276 0.35 27.95 14.91
CA PHE A 276 -0.44 27.71 16.11
C PHE A 276 0.39 27.13 17.27
N GLY A 277 1.72 27.05 17.13
CA GLY A 277 2.59 26.41 18.12
C GLY A 277 2.40 24.90 18.21
N LYS A 278 1.92 24.26 17.13
CA LYS A 278 1.67 22.82 17.05
C LYS A 278 2.59 22.17 16.04
N PRO A 279 3.03 20.91 16.25
CA PRO A 279 3.83 20.16 15.29
C PRO A 279 3.02 19.63 14.10
N LEU A 280 1.71 19.33 14.29
CA LEU A 280 0.85 18.70 13.30
C LEU A 280 -0.51 19.41 13.24
N LEU A 281 -1.14 19.42 12.06
CA LEU A 281 -2.47 20.01 11.86
C LEU A 281 -3.57 19.33 12.69
N GLY A 282 -3.45 18.03 12.97
CA GLY A 282 -4.39 17.29 13.83
C GLY A 282 -4.43 17.76 15.28
N GLN A 283 -3.51 18.64 15.69
CA GLN A 283 -3.50 19.26 17.01
C GLN A 283 -3.99 20.72 16.97
N VAL A 284 -4.40 21.21 15.81
CA VAL A 284 -4.95 22.54 15.60
C VAL A 284 -6.47 22.44 15.56
N GLU A 285 -7.15 23.27 16.33
CA GLU A 285 -8.61 23.36 16.29
C GLU A 285 -9.05 23.96 14.94
N GLU A 286 -10.00 23.30 14.24
CA GLU A 286 -10.42 23.70 12.91
C GLU A 286 -11.00 25.11 12.87
N ASP A 287 -11.84 25.48 13.85
CA ASP A 287 -12.41 26.84 13.94
C ASP A 287 -11.32 27.90 14.12
N ALA A 288 -10.27 27.59 14.89
CA ALA A 288 -9.13 28.50 15.06
C ALA A 288 -8.33 28.65 13.76
N PHE A 289 -8.19 27.58 12.98
CA PHE A 289 -7.56 27.64 11.65
C PHE A 289 -8.34 28.57 10.71
N TRP A 290 -9.64 28.38 10.59
CA TRP A 290 -10.47 29.22 9.71
C TRP A 290 -10.50 30.68 10.12
N ALA A 291 -10.55 30.96 11.42
CA ALA A 291 -10.50 32.34 11.94
C ALA A 291 -9.15 33.03 11.65
N ALA A 292 -8.05 32.24 11.63
CA ALA A 292 -6.70 32.76 11.37
C ALA A 292 -6.36 32.89 9.88
N LEU A 293 -7.22 32.47 8.94
CA LEU A 293 -6.92 32.38 7.52
C LEU A 293 -6.34 33.67 6.91
N PRO A 294 -6.86 34.89 7.21
CA PRO A 294 -6.26 36.13 6.72
C PRO A 294 -4.81 36.34 7.17
N ALA A 295 -4.50 35.97 8.42
CA ALA A 295 -3.16 36.08 8.99
C ALA A 295 -2.21 35.01 8.45
N LEU A 296 -2.71 33.80 8.19
CA LEU A 296 -1.93 32.71 7.61
C LEU A 296 -1.42 33.07 6.21
N ARG A 297 -2.25 33.68 5.35
CA ARG A 297 -1.85 34.14 4.02
C ARG A 297 -0.69 35.16 4.02
N SER A 298 -0.51 35.92 5.09
CA SER A 298 0.63 36.83 5.20
C SER A 298 1.90 36.18 5.78
N ARG A 299 1.77 34.96 6.34
CA ARG A 299 2.86 34.26 7.04
C ARG A 299 3.33 32.98 6.32
N CYS A 300 2.45 32.38 5.54
CA CYS A 300 2.71 31.11 4.81
C CYS A 300 2.46 31.30 3.32
N PRO A 301 3.15 30.52 2.46
CA PRO A 301 2.80 30.44 1.05
C PRO A 301 1.34 29.98 0.86
N ASP A 302 0.66 30.52 -0.16
CA ASP A 302 -0.73 30.15 -0.47
C ASP A 302 -0.89 28.63 -0.65
N ARG A 303 0.09 27.93 -1.25
CA ARG A 303 0.04 26.47 -1.39
C ARG A 303 0.07 25.75 -0.04
N ALA A 304 0.82 26.23 0.93
CA ALA A 304 0.82 25.66 2.29
C ALA A 304 -0.55 25.83 2.97
N VAL A 305 -1.18 27.00 2.77
CA VAL A 305 -2.54 27.24 3.27
C VAL A 305 -3.56 26.33 2.59
N LEU A 306 -3.48 26.17 1.26
CA LEU A 306 -4.36 25.25 0.51
C LEU A 306 -4.21 23.80 0.96
N ARG A 307 -2.98 23.35 1.23
CA ARG A 307 -2.70 22.01 1.77
C ARG A 307 -3.25 21.82 3.18
N ALA A 308 -3.26 22.86 4.02
CA ALA A 308 -3.91 22.81 5.31
C ALA A 308 -5.45 22.77 5.19
N ILE A 309 -6.06 23.51 4.26
CA ILE A 309 -7.48 23.40 3.94
C ILE A 309 -7.81 21.98 3.48
N HIS A 310 -6.98 21.41 2.57
CA HIS A 310 -7.12 20.04 2.13
C HIS A 310 -7.15 19.08 3.33
N TYR A 311 -6.25 19.24 4.29
CA TYR A 311 -6.18 18.39 5.48
C TYR A 311 -7.51 18.36 6.23
N PHE A 312 -8.07 19.51 6.59
CA PHE A 312 -9.31 19.57 7.37
C PHE A 312 -10.49 19.00 6.60
N GLU A 313 -10.66 19.40 5.32
CA GLU A 313 -11.74 18.87 4.47
C GLU A 313 -11.61 17.37 4.20
N GLU A 314 -10.39 16.87 3.92
CA GLU A 314 -10.17 15.46 3.62
C GLU A 314 -10.36 14.60 4.87
N ASN A 315 -9.98 15.12 6.03
CA ASN A 315 -10.20 14.45 7.30
C ASN A 315 -11.70 14.23 7.60
N ALA A 316 -12.51 15.27 7.46
CA ALA A 316 -13.97 15.18 7.58
C ALA A 316 -14.58 14.27 6.51
N ARG A 317 -14.09 14.33 5.27
CA ARG A 317 -14.53 13.50 4.14
C ARG A 317 -14.22 12.02 4.38
N THR A 318 -13.06 11.70 4.92
CA THR A 318 -12.64 10.32 5.22
C THR A 318 -13.54 9.68 6.27
N LEU A 319 -13.92 10.44 7.29
CA LEU A 319 -14.91 10.00 8.27
C LEU A 319 -16.27 9.71 7.62
N ALA A 320 -16.74 10.62 6.77
CA ALA A 320 -18.00 10.43 6.02
C ALA A 320 -17.93 9.25 5.03
N GLN A 321 -16.76 8.97 4.42
CA GLN A 321 -16.55 7.79 3.57
C GLN A 321 -16.67 6.50 4.38
N ARG A 322 -16.05 6.42 5.57
CA ARG A 322 -16.20 5.30 6.49
C ARG A 322 -17.66 5.05 6.82
N ASP A 323 -18.40 6.09 7.22
CA ASP A 323 -19.80 5.99 7.62
C ASP A 323 -20.69 5.57 6.44
N ALA A 324 -20.38 6.04 5.23
CA ALA A 324 -21.08 5.62 4.02
C ALA A 324 -20.86 4.13 3.69
N LEU A 325 -19.65 3.61 3.91
CA LEU A 325 -19.34 2.20 3.75
C LEU A 325 -20.06 1.34 4.80
N TYR A 326 -20.01 1.72 6.09
CA TYR A 326 -20.76 1.03 7.15
C TYR A 326 -22.26 0.95 6.84
N ALA A 327 -22.81 2.03 6.35
CA ALA A 327 -24.24 2.09 5.97
C ALA A 327 -24.55 1.47 4.60
N LYS A 328 -23.55 0.90 3.91
CA LYS A 328 -23.65 0.35 2.54
C LYS A 328 -24.27 1.34 1.53
N ARG A 329 -24.00 2.63 1.70
CA ARG A 329 -24.48 3.73 0.84
C ARG A 329 -23.44 4.08 -0.22
N PHE A 330 -23.22 3.17 -1.18
CA PHE A 330 -22.22 3.36 -2.22
C PHE A 330 -22.37 4.68 -3.01
N PRO A 331 -23.56 5.16 -3.40
CA PRO A 331 -23.67 6.45 -4.11
C PRO A 331 -23.12 7.64 -3.31
N VAL A 332 -23.25 7.61 -1.97
CA VAL A 332 -22.64 8.63 -1.08
C VAL A 332 -21.13 8.49 -1.08
N PHE A 333 -20.63 7.26 -0.91
CA PHE A 333 -19.20 6.97 -0.97
C PHE A 333 -18.57 7.41 -2.30
N ALA A 334 -19.18 7.05 -3.44
CA ALA A 334 -18.71 7.40 -4.78
C ALA A 334 -18.64 8.94 -5.00
N ARG A 335 -19.62 9.68 -4.49
CA ARG A 335 -19.57 11.16 -4.50
C ARG A 335 -18.39 11.68 -3.68
N LEU A 336 -18.18 11.15 -2.48
CA LEU A 336 -17.06 11.54 -1.61
C LEU A 336 -15.69 11.20 -2.22
N VAL A 337 -15.57 10.08 -2.95
CA VAL A 337 -14.38 9.73 -3.74
C VAL A 337 -14.07 10.79 -4.79
N LYS A 338 -15.08 11.23 -5.56
CA LYS A 338 -14.90 12.31 -6.56
C LYS A 338 -14.50 13.63 -5.91
N GLN A 339 -15.11 14.00 -4.78
CA GLN A 339 -14.75 15.20 -4.03
C GLN A 339 -13.30 15.14 -3.50
N SER A 340 -12.85 13.98 -3.00
CA SER A 340 -11.46 13.74 -2.61
C SER A 340 -10.50 13.93 -3.79
N GLY A 341 -10.84 13.40 -4.98
CA GLY A 341 -10.06 13.60 -6.20
C GLY A 341 -9.95 15.08 -6.61
N GLN A 342 -11.03 15.83 -6.50
CA GLN A 342 -11.05 17.28 -6.76
C GLN A 342 -10.21 18.04 -5.74
N ALA A 343 -10.29 17.70 -4.45
CA ALA A 343 -9.46 18.30 -3.41
C ALA A 343 -7.97 18.01 -3.60
N SER A 344 -7.62 16.78 -4.01
CA SER A 344 -6.24 16.43 -4.39
C SER A 344 -5.73 17.30 -5.55
N PHE A 345 -6.56 17.56 -6.54
CA PHE A 345 -6.20 18.39 -7.70
C PHE A 345 -6.08 19.87 -7.33
N ALA A 346 -7.09 20.43 -6.64
CA ALA A 346 -7.21 21.86 -6.42
C ALA A 346 -6.46 22.37 -5.18
N LEU A 347 -6.46 21.60 -4.09
CA LEU A 347 -5.98 22.04 -2.78
C LEU A 347 -4.64 21.40 -2.42
N CYS A 348 -4.54 20.07 -2.43
CA CYS A 348 -3.29 19.37 -2.15
C CYS A 348 -2.27 19.59 -3.26
N GLN A 349 -2.73 19.73 -4.50
CA GLN A 349 -1.93 19.94 -5.71
C GLN A 349 -0.87 18.83 -5.88
N ASN A 350 -1.30 17.59 -5.71
CA ASN A 350 -0.44 16.41 -5.82
C ASN A 350 -0.81 15.49 -7.00
N VAL A 351 -1.64 15.97 -7.94
CA VAL A 351 -1.99 15.21 -9.15
C VAL A 351 -0.95 15.41 -10.26
N TYR A 352 -0.27 16.53 -10.28
CA TYR A 352 0.75 16.88 -11.28
C TYR A 352 1.88 17.68 -10.66
N CYS A 353 3.06 17.62 -11.28
CA CYS A 353 4.18 18.48 -10.95
C CYS A 353 4.19 19.69 -11.89
N THR A 354 4.23 20.91 -11.35
CA THR A 354 4.26 22.16 -12.16
C THR A 354 5.57 22.34 -12.90
N ALA A 355 6.66 21.73 -12.43
CA ALA A 355 7.97 21.77 -13.07
C ALA A 355 8.06 20.87 -14.32
N ASP A 356 7.18 19.85 -14.42
CA ASP A 356 7.14 18.92 -15.55
C ASP A 356 5.78 18.91 -16.22
N VAL A 357 5.63 19.77 -17.22
CA VAL A 357 4.39 19.88 -18.01
C VAL A 357 4.21 18.75 -19.04
N ARG A 358 5.24 17.95 -19.29
CA ARG A 358 5.20 16.87 -20.29
C ARG A 358 4.70 15.55 -19.71
N HIS A 359 4.91 15.30 -18.42
CA HIS A 359 4.60 14.03 -17.78
C HIS A 359 3.48 14.17 -16.73
N GLN A 360 2.28 14.44 -17.20
CA GLN A 360 1.08 14.60 -16.36
C GLN A 360 0.09 13.43 -16.56
N GLY A 361 0.59 12.19 -16.53
CA GLY A 361 -0.18 10.99 -16.82
C GLY A 361 -1.39 10.82 -15.91
N LEU A 362 -1.30 11.17 -14.61
CA LEU A 362 -2.44 11.13 -13.70
C LEU A 362 -3.59 12.03 -14.16
N SER A 363 -3.28 13.27 -14.55
CA SER A 363 -4.30 14.22 -15.05
C SER A 363 -4.99 13.70 -16.31
N VAL A 364 -4.23 13.10 -17.25
CA VAL A 364 -4.77 12.49 -18.48
C VAL A 364 -5.67 11.30 -18.13
N ALA A 365 -5.25 10.43 -17.22
CA ALA A 365 -6.03 9.27 -16.81
C ALA A 365 -7.33 9.66 -16.08
N LEU A 366 -7.27 10.70 -15.23
CA LEU A 366 -8.46 11.24 -14.55
C LEU A 366 -9.44 11.85 -15.55
N ALA A 367 -8.98 12.65 -16.52
CA ALA A 367 -9.82 13.24 -17.55
C ALA A 367 -10.48 12.17 -18.43
N LEU A 368 -9.74 11.12 -18.81
CA LEU A 368 -10.26 9.98 -19.55
C LEU A 368 -11.31 9.22 -18.73
N SER A 369 -11.04 8.96 -17.44
CA SER A 369 -11.99 8.32 -16.53
C SER A 369 -13.28 9.16 -16.40
N GLN A 370 -13.14 10.46 -16.23
CA GLN A 370 -14.27 11.38 -16.20
C GLN A 370 -15.12 11.30 -17.49
N SER A 371 -14.48 11.31 -18.65
CA SER A 371 -15.21 11.26 -19.93
C SER A 371 -16.04 9.99 -20.13
N ILE A 372 -15.68 8.91 -19.43
CA ILE A 372 -16.38 7.61 -19.52
C ILE A 372 -17.41 7.44 -18.40
N LEU A 373 -17.10 7.91 -17.19
CA LEU A 373 -17.83 7.60 -15.96
C LEU A 373 -18.74 8.74 -15.48
N GLU A 374 -18.60 9.98 -16.00
CA GLU A 374 -19.46 11.09 -15.59
C GLU A 374 -20.93 10.80 -15.96
N GLY A 375 -21.84 11.19 -15.07
CA GLY A 375 -23.27 10.88 -15.23
C GLY A 375 -23.65 9.43 -14.94
N THR A 376 -22.70 8.61 -14.46
CA THR A 376 -22.94 7.23 -14.03
C THR A 376 -22.78 7.10 -12.50
N GLU A 377 -22.98 5.89 -11.97
CA GLU A 377 -22.70 5.54 -10.57
C GLU A 377 -21.20 5.37 -10.28
N GLY A 378 -20.35 5.50 -11.28
CA GLY A 378 -18.89 5.39 -11.15
C GLY A 378 -18.24 6.57 -10.42
N ALA A 379 -17.02 6.36 -9.98
CA ALA A 379 -16.19 7.38 -9.35
C ALA A 379 -14.71 7.16 -9.71
N TRP A 380 -13.92 8.21 -9.58
CA TRP A 380 -12.48 8.17 -9.88
C TRP A 380 -11.73 9.19 -9.03
N ARG A 381 -10.47 8.88 -8.73
CA ARG A 381 -9.53 9.78 -8.08
C ARG A 381 -8.09 9.31 -8.30
N MET A 382 -7.14 10.17 -8.04
CA MET A 382 -5.74 9.81 -7.88
C MET A 382 -5.57 8.85 -6.69
N GLN A 383 -4.57 7.98 -6.72
CA GLN A 383 -4.27 7.02 -5.67
C GLN A 383 -2.87 7.18 -5.11
N GLY A 384 -2.73 7.04 -3.79
CA GLY A 384 -1.45 7.12 -3.09
C GLY A 384 -0.91 8.54 -2.99
N GLY A 385 0.41 8.71 -3.03
CA GLY A 385 1.05 10.02 -2.83
C GLY A 385 0.86 11.04 -3.95
N GLY A 386 0.51 10.61 -5.16
CA GLY A 386 0.31 11.50 -6.30
C GLY A 386 1.55 11.79 -7.13
N PHE A 387 1.53 12.89 -7.87
CA PHE A 387 2.51 13.39 -8.84
C PHE A 387 2.83 12.44 -10.01
N ALA A 388 2.85 11.14 -9.79
CA ALA A 388 3.00 10.07 -10.78
C ALA A 388 2.31 8.78 -10.26
N GLY A 389 2.43 7.67 -10.98
CA GLY A 389 1.93 6.37 -10.56
C GLY A 389 0.52 6.07 -11.05
N THR A 390 -0.47 5.99 -10.17
CA THR A 390 -1.77 5.43 -10.52
C THR A 390 -2.96 6.31 -10.13
N ILE A 391 -4.06 6.08 -10.83
CA ILE A 391 -5.40 6.47 -10.41
C ILE A 391 -6.22 5.25 -10.04
N GLN A 392 -7.26 5.42 -9.27
CA GLN A 392 -8.31 4.43 -9.05
C GLN A 392 -9.64 4.90 -9.64
N ALA A 393 -10.43 3.92 -10.10
CA ALA A 393 -11.77 4.16 -10.60
C ALA A 393 -12.72 3.04 -10.15
N TYR A 394 -13.91 3.41 -9.74
CA TYR A 394 -15.02 2.50 -9.49
C TYR A 394 -15.87 2.42 -10.75
N VAL A 395 -15.81 1.29 -11.45
CA VAL A 395 -16.35 1.15 -12.80
C VAL A 395 -17.54 0.20 -12.79
N PRO A 396 -18.73 0.63 -13.23
CA PRO A 396 -19.86 -0.26 -13.42
C PRO A 396 -19.54 -1.36 -14.44
N GLY A 397 -19.97 -2.59 -14.18
CA GLY A 397 -19.63 -3.76 -15.02
C GLY A 397 -20.03 -3.58 -16.49
N ARG A 398 -21.17 -2.91 -16.76
CA ARG A 398 -21.57 -2.59 -18.15
C ARG A 398 -20.58 -1.69 -18.90
N LEU A 399 -19.72 -0.97 -18.18
CA LEU A 399 -18.71 -0.08 -18.76
C LEU A 399 -17.28 -0.66 -18.67
N LEU A 400 -17.08 -1.78 -17.96
CA LEU A 400 -15.76 -2.31 -17.65
C LEU A 400 -14.92 -2.56 -18.91
N GLY A 401 -15.48 -3.22 -19.92
CA GLY A 401 -14.77 -3.50 -21.17
C GLY A 401 -14.36 -2.22 -21.90
N ARG A 402 -15.30 -1.27 -22.03
CA ARG A 402 -15.04 0.05 -22.65
C ARG A 402 -13.98 0.84 -21.88
N TYR A 403 -14.06 0.84 -20.55
CA TYR A 403 -13.10 1.54 -19.69
C TYR A 403 -11.71 0.95 -19.84
N HIS A 404 -11.60 -0.38 -19.72
CA HIS A 404 -10.34 -1.12 -19.86
C HIS A 404 -9.67 -0.85 -21.20
N GLU A 405 -10.42 -1.00 -22.31
CA GLU A 405 -9.91 -0.74 -23.66
C GLU A 405 -9.44 0.71 -23.82
N ALA A 406 -10.21 1.68 -23.33
CA ALA A 406 -9.86 3.09 -23.44
C ALA A 406 -8.58 3.44 -22.69
N ILE A 407 -8.42 2.91 -21.47
CA ILE A 407 -7.21 3.09 -20.65
C ILE A 407 -6.00 2.45 -21.33
N GLU A 408 -6.10 1.20 -21.77
CA GLU A 408 -4.97 0.50 -22.39
C GLU A 408 -4.56 1.07 -23.75
N ARG A 409 -5.50 1.66 -24.48
CA ARG A 409 -5.19 2.40 -25.72
C ARG A 409 -4.30 3.61 -25.47
N VAL A 410 -4.42 4.28 -24.32
CA VAL A 410 -3.65 5.49 -23.98
C VAL A 410 -2.36 5.14 -23.25
N PHE A 411 -2.42 4.22 -22.26
CA PHE A 411 -1.29 3.94 -21.37
C PHE A 411 -0.56 2.62 -21.69
N GLY A 412 -1.02 1.91 -22.71
CA GLY A 412 -0.43 0.64 -23.14
C GLY A 412 -1.08 -0.59 -22.49
N GLN A 413 -0.90 -1.73 -23.13
CA GLN A 413 -1.44 -3.01 -22.68
C GLN A 413 -0.97 -3.34 -21.25
N GLY A 414 -1.89 -3.85 -20.41
CA GLY A 414 -1.63 -4.18 -19.03
C GLY A 414 -1.49 -2.97 -18.10
N SER A 415 -1.99 -1.79 -18.50
CA SER A 415 -2.04 -0.60 -17.64
C SER A 415 -3.32 -0.51 -16.79
N CYS A 416 -4.36 -1.26 -17.10
CA CYS A 416 -5.62 -1.29 -16.37
C CYS A 416 -5.76 -2.59 -15.56
N TYR A 417 -5.75 -2.49 -14.25
CA TYR A 417 -5.89 -3.61 -13.33
C TYR A 417 -7.28 -3.61 -12.71
N VAL A 418 -8.02 -4.70 -12.90
CA VAL A 418 -9.28 -4.92 -12.20
C VAL A 418 -8.98 -5.66 -10.91
N LEU A 419 -9.24 -5.00 -9.78
CA LEU A 419 -8.90 -5.48 -8.45
C LEU A 419 -10.12 -5.97 -7.71
N ARG A 420 -9.89 -6.94 -6.82
CA ARG A 420 -10.82 -7.33 -5.77
C ARG A 420 -10.24 -6.92 -4.42
N LEU A 421 -11.10 -6.60 -3.48
CA LEU A 421 -10.72 -6.40 -2.10
C LEU A 421 -10.39 -7.77 -1.47
N ARG A 422 -9.42 -7.77 -0.58
CA ARG A 422 -8.94 -8.98 0.09
C ARG A 422 -9.14 -8.87 1.59
N GLU A 423 -9.83 -9.85 2.18
CA GLU A 423 -10.16 -9.85 3.61
C GLU A 423 -8.93 -10.14 4.49
N GLN A 424 -8.00 -10.98 4.03
CA GLN A 424 -6.81 -11.36 4.78
C GLN A 424 -5.65 -10.39 4.51
N GLY A 425 -4.98 -9.99 5.58
CA GLY A 425 -3.70 -9.29 5.50
C GLY A 425 -2.53 -10.21 5.14
N ALA A 426 -1.34 -9.83 5.56
CA ALA A 426 -0.15 -10.67 5.42
C ALA A 426 -0.31 -11.96 6.23
N VAL A 427 -0.16 -13.10 5.58
CA VAL A 427 -0.50 -14.41 6.15
C VAL A 427 0.43 -15.50 5.64
N ARG A 428 0.71 -16.50 6.50
CA ARG A 428 1.21 -17.78 6.06
C ARG A 428 0.07 -18.56 5.39
N VAL A 429 0.27 -18.93 4.13
CA VAL A 429 -0.72 -19.65 3.32
C VAL A 429 -0.60 -21.15 3.51
N ILE A 430 0.65 -21.63 3.59
CA ILE A 430 1.01 -23.03 3.69
C ILE A 430 2.14 -23.20 4.69
#